data_26f3ec02788be6774c3f7a502800b14e
#
_entry.id   26f3ec02788be6774c3f7a502800b14e
#
_cell.length_a   1.000
_cell.length_b   1.000
_cell.length_c   1.000
_cell.angle_alpha   90.00
_cell.angle_beta   90.00
_cell.angle_gamma   90.00
#
_symmetry.space_group_name_H-M   'P 1'
#
loop_
_entity.id
_entity.type
_entity.pdbx_description
1 polymer ?
#
loop_
_entity_poly.entity_id
_entity_poly.type
_entity_poly.pdbx_seq_one_letter_code
_entity_poly.pdbx_strand_id
1 'polypeptide(L)'
;MTPVEEIAGGVYRLGTKWVGWYLVEVDGAVTVVDCGFSGYFAQLPAALSELGRPLDAVTAVVLTHYHSDHVGSAERIRREAGATVFAPTGDADGVRSGKVSPPPGFMQNAWRPRMARYVAHALRNGGASVTPVEEVQTYGDGDVLDVPGALRAMHTPGHTGGHCSLVAEGAGVLFTGDAMATMNFVTGDTRPQLATFNEDADRARDSLSRLEDVPASLVVVAHGRPFEGSPAEAVARVRARG
;
A
#
# COMPACT_ATOMS: atom_id res chain seq x y z
N MET A 1 21.79 5.19 -3.20
CA MET A 1 20.41 4.88 -2.79
C MET A 1 19.68 6.20 -2.64
N THR A 2 18.37 6.25 -2.91
CA THR A 2 17.59 7.46 -2.58
C THR A 2 17.47 7.53 -1.06
N PRO A 3 17.72 8.69 -0.42
CA PRO A 3 17.51 8.85 1.02
C PRO A 3 16.08 8.48 1.41
N VAL A 4 15.91 7.99 2.64
CA VAL A 4 14.56 7.73 3.19
C VAL A 4 13.81 9.05 3.27
N GLU A 5 12.63 9.13 2.64
CA GLU A 5 11.82 10.35 2.61
C GLU A 5 10.84 10.33 3.79
N GLU A 6 11.10 11.14 4.81
CA GLU A 6 10.09 11.40 5.86
C GLU A 6 8.99 12.29 5.28
N ILE A 7 7.74 11.82 5.35
CA ILE A 7 6.58 12.52 4.76
C ILE A 7 5.61 13.06 5.82
N ALA A 8 5.69 12.56 7.04
CA ALA A 8 5.00 13.06 8.23
C ALA A 8 5.80 12.59 9.44
N GLY A 9 5.51 13.10 10.63
CA GLY A 9 6.25 12.72 11.84
C GLY A 9 6.26 11.21 12.07
N GLY A 10 7.42 10.57 11.96
CA GLY A 10 7.60 9.12 12.09
C GLY A 10 7.06 8.29 10.92
N VAL A 11 6.62 8.92 9.83
CA VAL A 11 6.14 8.19 8.64
C VAL A 11 7.10 8.40 7.48
N TYR A 12 7.60 7.31 6.93
CA TYR A 12 8.63 7.33 5.89
C TYR A 12 8.14 6.61 4.63
N ARG A 13 8.44 7.20 3.47
CA ARG A 13 8.12 6.62 2.17
C ARG A 13 9.31 5.89 1.59
N LEU A 14 9.09 4.64 1.18
CA LEU A 14 10.01 3.81 0.43
C LEU A 14 9.43 3.48 -0.96
N GLY A 15 10.18 2.71 -1.72
CA GLY A 15 9.73 2.23 -3.03
C GLY A 15 10.32 3.03 -4.18
N THR A 16 9.54 3.18 -5.23
CA THR A 16 9.94 3.84 -6.48
C THR A 16 8.86 4.82 -6.94
N LYS A 17 9.04 5.41 -8.11
CA LYS A 17 7.97 6.20 -8.74
C LYS A 17 6.72 5.38 -9.11
N TRP A 18 6.87 4.05 -9.21
CA TRP A 18 5.79 3.15 -9.64
C TRP A 18 4.98 2.62 -8.47
N VAL A 19 5.69 2.20 -7.41
CA VAL A 19 5.09 1.60 -6.22
C VAL A 19 5.75 2.20 -5.00
N GLY A 20 4.97 2.84 -4.15
CA GLY A 20 5.35 3.32 -2.83
C GLY A 20 4.84 2.39 -1.75
N TRP A 21 5.58 2.29 -0.66
CA TRP A 21 5.22 1.60 0.56
C TRP A 21 5.84 2.35 1.74
N TYR A 22 5.42 2.08 2.97
CA TYR A 22 5.64 3.02 4.04
C TYR A 22 6.13 2.36 5.32
N LEU A 23 6.90 3.11 6.12
CA LEU A 23 7.23 2.78 7.50
C LEU A 23 6.49 3.74 8.42
N VAL A 24 5.96 3.23 9.52
CA VAL A 24 5.46 4.02 10.65
C VAL A 24 6.32 3.66 11.85
N GLU A 25 7.12 4.60 12.32
CA GLU A 25 8.04 4.44 13.45
C GLU A 25 7.50 5.16 14.67
N VAL A 26 7.38 4.45 15.78
CA VAL A 26 6.98 4.97 17.08
C VAL A 26 7.86 4.36 18.16
N ASP A 27 8.53 5.18 18.95
CA ASP A 27 9.36 4.77 20.08
C ASP A 27 10.40 3.69 19.75
N GLY A 28 10.90 3.70 18.53
CA GLY A 28 11.93 2.78 18.05
C GLY A 28 11.39 1.48 17.45
N ALA A 29 10.10 1.21 17.53
CA ALA A 29 9.44 0.10 16.86
C ALA A 29 8.80 0.55 15.53
N VAL A 30 8.74 -0.35 14.57
CA VAL A 30 8.36 -0.03 13.19
C VAL A 30 7.23 -0.94 12.70
N THR A 31 6.21 -0.32 12.13
CA THR A 31 5.21 -0.99 11.29
C THR A 31 5.52 -0.72 9.81
N VAL A 32 5.48 -1.75 9.01
CA VAL A 32 5.55 -1.65 7.54
C VAL A 32 4.12 -1.66 6.99
N VAL A 33 3.73 -0.64 6.23
CA VAL A 33 2.44 -0.57 5.52
C VAL A 33 2.68 -0.88 4.06
N ASP A 34 2.14 -2.01 3.61
CA ASP A 34 2.51 -2.71 2.39
C ASP A 34 4.03 -2.99 2.32
N CYS A 35 4.55 -3.64 1.30
CA CYS A 35 5.98 -3.95 1.25
C CYS A 35 6.55 -4.09 -0.16
N GLY A 36 5.85 -3.52 -1.14
CA GLY A 36 6.28 -3.51 -2.53
C GLY A 36 6.44 -4.91 -3.15
N PHE A 37 7.13 -4.98 -4.27
CA PHE A 37 7.54 -6.25 -4.87
C PHE A 37 8.62 -6.96 -4.05
N SER A 38 8.82 -8.24 -4.25
CA SER A 38 9.85 -9.04 -3.56
C SER A 38 11.28 -8.46 -3.74
N GLY A 39 11.57 -7.88 -4.90
CA GLY A 39 12.84 -7.20 -5.18
C GLY A 39 13.04 -5.88 -4.43
N TYR A 40 12.02 -5.35 -3.75
CA TYR A 40 12.14 -4.12 -2.96
C TYR A 40 12.66 -4.37 -1.54
N PHE A 41 12.74 -5.61 -1.11
CA PHE A 41 13.18 -5.96 0.26
C PHE A 41 14.47 -5.24 0.67
N ALA A 42 15.46 -5.13 -0.23
CA ALA A 42 16.74 -4.49 0.07
C ALA A 42 16.63 -3.01 0.51
N GLN A 43 15.50 -2.36 0.23
CA GLN A 43 15.25 -0.99 0.68
C GLN A 43 14.97 -0.93 2.18
N LEU A 44 14.38 -1.99 2.78
CA LEU A 44 14.02 -2.00 4.20
C LEU A 44 15.24 -1.91 5.12
N PRO A 45 16.23 -2.83 5.06
CA PRO A 45 17.39 -2.73 5.93
C PRO A 45 18.21 -1.46 5.68
N ALA A 46 18.22 -0.94 4.45
CA ALA A 46 18.87 0.32 4.14
C ALA A 46 18.18 1.50 4.83
N ALA A 47 16.85 1.57 4.75
CA ALA A 47 16.05 2.59 5.41
C ALA A 47 16.19 2.53 6.93
N LEU A 48 16.08 1.34 7.52
CA LEU A 48 16.25 1.13 8.95
C LEU A 48 17.65 1.56 9.42
N SER A 49 18.70 1.29 8.64
CA SER A 49 20.05 1.75 8.94
C SER A 49 20.16 3.28 8.97
N GLU A 50 19.50 4.00 8.05
CA GLU A 50 19.44 5.48 8.06
C GLU A 50 18.70 6.01 9.29
N LEU A 51 17.68 5.27 9.77
CA LEU A 51 16.93 5.60 10.97
C LEU A 51 17.63 5.15 12.27
N GLY A 52 18.78 4.46 12.19
CA GLY A 52 19.46 3.90 13.36
C GLY A 52 18.69 2.76 14.02
N ARG A 53 17.93 2.00 13.26
CA ARG A 53 17.10 0.88 13.75
C ARG A 53 17.61 -0.46 13.22
N PRO A 54 17.61 -1.52 14.04
CA PRO A 54 17.89 -2.88 13.59
C PRO A 54 16.70 -3.46 12.85
N LEU A 55 16.88 -4.59 12.15
CA LEU A 55 15.80 -5.20 11.38
C LEU A 55 14.65 -5.74 12.26
N ASP A 56 14.97 -6.22 13.44
CA ASP A 56 13.99 -6.72 14.44
C ASP A 56 13.19 -5.60 15.12
N ALA A 57 13.52 -4.32 14.86
CA ALA A 57 12.62 -3.20 15.20
C ALA A 57 11.32 -3.25 14.40
N VAL A 58 11.28 -3.95 13.26
CA VAL A 58 10.05 -4.18 12.49
C VAL A 58 9.22 -5.24 13.19
N THR A 59 8.15 -4.84 13.84
CA THR A 59 7.27 -5.73 14.62
C THR A 59 6.02 -6.15 13.86
N ALA A 60 5.62 -5.38 12.85
CA ALA A 60 4.42 -5.65 12.07
C ALA A 60 4.59 -5.30 10.58
N VAL A 61 3.91 -6.07 9.72
CA VAL A 61 3.59 -5.73 8.34
C VAL A 61 2.07 -5.69 8.23
N VAL A 62 1.51 -4.56 7.82
CA VAL A 62 0.06 -4.40 7.63
C VAL A 62 -0.20 -4.19 6.14
N LEU A 63 -0.84 -5.16 5.51
CA LEU A 63 -1.13 -5.17 4.08
C LEU A 63 -2.50 -4.56 3.81
N THR A 64 -2.61 -3.68 2.81
CA THR A 64 -3.89 -3.10 2.39
C THR A 64 -4.73 -4.09 1.57
N HIS A 65 -4.08 -4.94 0.77
CA HIS A 65 -4.70 -5.98 -0.06
C HIS A 65 -3.65 -7.00 -0.57
N TYR A 66 -4.07 -7.98 -1.41
CA TYR A 66 -3.23 -9.13 -1.76
C TYR A 66 -2.37 -8.99 -3.04
N HIS A 67 -2.36 -7.88 -3.77
CA HIS A 67 -1.60 -7.77 -5.01
C HIS A 67 -0.08 -7.83 -4.81
N SER A 68 0.63 -8.32 -5.83
CA SER A 68 2.06 -8.66 -5.76
C SER A 68 2.98 -7.48 -5.45
N ASP A 69 2.57 -6.28 -5.79
CA ASP A 69 3.28 -5.03 -5.50
C ASP A 69 2.99 -4.44 -4.10
N HIS A 70 2.18 -5.14 -3.31
CA HIS A 70 1.91 -4.83 -1.90
C HIS A 70 2.43 -5.92 -0.98
N VAL A 71 2.33 -7.18 -1.39
CA VAL A 71 2.65 -8.36 -0.55
C VAL A 71 4.06 -8.92 -0.81
N GLY A 72 4.72 -8.48 -1.87
CA GLY A 72 5.89 -9.15 -2.43
C GLY A 72 7.03 -9.47 -1.46
N SER A 73 7.29 -8.61 -0.48
CA SER A 73 8.34 -8.81 0.54
C SER A 73 7.82 -9.33 1.89
N ALA A 74 6.50 -9.52 2.07
CA ALA A 74 5.88 -9.76 3.37
C ALA A 74 6.42 -11.01 4.08
N GLU A 75 6.48 -12.16 3.40
CA GLU A 75 7.00 -13.41 4.00
C GLU A 75 8.48 -13.27 4.38
N ARG A 76 9.26 -12.59 3.56
CA ARG A 76 10.66 -12.36 3.87
C ARG A 76 10.84 -11.47 5.10
N ILE A 77 10.05 -10.40 5.22
CA ILE A 77 10.06 -9.53 6.41
C ILE A 77 9.63 -10.32 7.63
N ARG A 78 8.53 -11.11 7.53
CA ARG A 78 8.07 -11.98 8.63
C ARG A 78 9.19 -12.87 9.15
N ARG A 79 9.92 -13.54 8.26
CA ARG A 79 10.97 -14.49 8.62
C ARG A 79 12.25 -13.84 9.14
N GLU A 80 12.69 -12.75 8.50
CA GLU A 80 13.98 -12.13 8.83
C GLU A 80 13.90 -11.14 9.99
N ALA A 81 12.76 -10.43 10.15
CA ALA A 81 12.52 -9.49 11.26
C ALA A 81 11.76 -10.11 12.44
N GLY A 82 11.06 -11.23 12.24
CA GLY A 82 10.14 -11.78 13.23
C GLY A 82 8.80 -11.03 13.30
N ALA A 83 8.48 -10.24 12.29
CA ALA A 83 7.30 -9.39 12.26
C ALA A 83 6.00 -10.19 12.11
N THR A 84 4.93 -9.75 12.76
CA THR A 84 3.58 -10.26 12.51
C THR A 84 3.03 -9.66 11.22
N VAL A 85 2.47 -10.49 10.33
CA VAL A 85 1.81 -10.03 9.11
C VAL A 85 0.30 -9.96 9.30
N PHE A 86 -0.27 -8.80 9.04
CA PHE A 86 -1.70 -8.54 9.07
C PHE A 86 -2.23 -8.34 7.65
N ALA A 87 -3.41 -8.91 7.35
CA ALA A 87 -4.08 -8.72 6.07
C ALA A 87 -5.60 -8.58 6.26
N PRO A 88 -6.30 -7.85 5.35
CA PRO A 88 -7.75 -7.79 5.40
C PRO A 88 -8.36 -9.19 5.30
N THR A 89 -9.39 -9.47 6.09
CA THR A 89 -10.06 -10.78 6.12
C THR A 89 -10.47 -11.23 4.71
N GLY A 90 -10.99 -10.33 3.88
CA GLY A 90 -11.44 -10.66 2.52
C GLY A 90 -10.32 -10.98 1.53
N ASP A 91 -9.07 -10.58 1.82
CA ASP A 91 -7.92 -10.78 0.95
C ASP A 91 -6.89 -11.79 1.52
N ALA A 92 -7.10 -12.25 2.75
CA ALA A 92 -6.13 -13.09 3.46
C ALA A 92 -5.77 -14.40 2.73
N ASP A 93 -6.72 -15.02 2.04
CA ASP A 93 -6.47 -16.24 1.27
C ASP A 93 -5.56 -15.99 0.07
N GLY A 94 -5.67 -14.80 -0.56
CA GLY A 94 -4.75 -14.36 -1.61
C GLY A 94 -3.33 -14.22 -1.09
N VAL A 95 -3.16 -13.65 0.11
CA VAL A 95 -1.87 -13.48 0.79
C VAL A 95 -1.26 -14.83 1.17
N ARG A 96 -2.05 -15.72 1.80
CA ARG A 96 -1.60 -17.06 2.22
C ARG A 96 -1.23 -17.97 1.06
N SER A 97 -1.91 -17.83 -0.08
CA SER A 97 -1.65 -18.66 -1.27
C SER A 97 -0.55 -18.12 -2.17
N GLY A 98 -0.10 -16.87 -1.97
CA GLY A 98 0.80 -16.18 -2.89
C GLY A 98 0.16 -15.96 -4.27
N LYS A 99 -1.17 -15.79 -4.31
CA LYS A 99 -1.91 -15.60 -5.55
C LYS A 99 -1.44 -14.35 -6.28
N VAL A 100 -1.08 -14.52 -7.54
CA VAL A 100 -0.82 -13.41 -8.47
C VAL A 100 -1.92 -13.41 -9.52
N SER A 101 -2.75 -12.36 -9.50
CA SER A 101 -3.86 -12.20 -10.43
C SER A 101 -3.84 -10.78 -10.97
N PRO A 102 -3.49 -10.57 -12.23
CA PRO A 102 -3.60 -9.24 -12.83
C PRO A 102 -5.05 -8.76 -12.80
N PRO A 103 -5.30 -7.52 -12.35
CA PRO A 103 -6.66 -7.00 -12.30
C PRO A 103 -7.28 -6.87 -13.69
N PRO A 104 -8.62 -6.80 -13.80
CA PRO A 104 -9.33 -6.59 -15.06
C PRO A 104 -8.77 -5.39 -15.84
N GLY A 105 -8.63 -5.52 -17.15
CA GLY A 105 -8.11 -4.46 -18.01
C GLY A 105 -6.58 -4.35 -18.06
N PHE A 106 -5.85 -4.99 -17.15
CA PHE A 106 -4.38 -4.90 -17.11
C PHE A 106 -3.74 -5.41 -18.41
N MET A 107 -4.05 -6.64 -18.82
CA MET A 107 -3.47 -7.26 -20.01
C MET A 107 -3.86 -6.53 -21.30
N GLN A 108 -5.10 -6.02 -21.41
CA GLN A 108 -5.56 -5.24 -22.55
C GLN A 108 -4.79 -3.93 -22.75
N ASN A 109 -4.16 -3.41 -21.71
CA ASN A 109 -3.36 -2.19 -21.75
C ASN A 109 -1.84 -2.44 -21.73
N ALA A 110 -1.37 -3.68 -21.58
CA ALA A 110 0.05 -4.02 -21.41
C ALA A 110 0.95 -3.59 -22.59
N TRP A 111 0.40 -3.45 -23.79
CA TRP A 111 1.10 -3.00 -24.99
C TRP A 111 1.37 -1.50 -25.01
N ARG A 112 0.67 -0.69 -24.21
CA ARG A 112 0.88 0.76 -24.16
C ARG A 112 2.26 1.06 -23.58
N PRO A 113 3.04 2.01 -24.15
CA PRO A 113 4.45 2.18 -23.80
C PRO A 113 4.71 2.41 -22.30
N ARG A 114 3.79 3.12 -21.62
CA ARG A 114 3.92 3.37 -20.19
C ARG A 114 3.64 2.11 -19.36
N MET A 115 2.58 1.38 -19.71
CA MET A 115 2.27 0.09 -19.10
C MET A 115 3.37 -0.93 -19.35
N ALA A 116 3.91 -1.02 -20.58
CA ALA A 116 5.03 -1.92 -20.87
C ALA A 116 6.26 -1.62 -20.00
N ARG A 117 6.54 -0.34 -19.69
CA ARG A 117 7.62 0.05 -18.77
C ARG A 117 7.30 -0.37 -17.33
N TYR A 118 6.04 -0.23 -16.88
CA TYR A 118 5.61 -0.71 -15.56
C TYR A 118 5.72 -2.24 -15.48
N VAL A 119 5.22 -2.96 -16.48
CA VAL A 119 5.31 -4.43 -16.55
C VAL A 119 6.78 -4.89 -16.53
N ALA A 120 7.64 -4.26 -17.33
CA ALA A 120 9.08 -4.58 -17.31
C ALA A 120 9.71 -4.28 -15.94
N HIS A 121 9.30 -3.20 -15.26
CA HIS A 121 9.73 -2.90 -13.91
C HIS A 121 9.22 -3.95 -12.90
N ALA A 122 7.94 -4.31 -12.96
CA ALA A 122 7.35 -5.34 -12.11
C ALA A 122 8.06 -6.69 -12.26
N LEU A 123 8.27 -7.14 -13.51
CA LEU A 123 8.97 -8.41 -13.77
C LEU A 123 10.40 -8.43 -13.24
N ARG A 124 11.15 -7.32 -13.40
CA ARG A 124 12.52 -7.19 -12.86
C ARG A 124 12.58 -7.21 -11.33
N ASN A 125 11.48 -6.87 -10.67
CA ASN A 125 11.38 -6.80 -9.21
C ASN A 125 10.55 -7.95 -8.61
N GLY A 126 10.29 -9.02 -9.38
CA GLY A 126 9.61 -10.22 -8.87
C GLY A 126 8.09 -10.14 -8.87
N GLY A 127 7.49 -9.23 -9.64
CA GLY A 127 6.03 -9.05 -9.69
C GLY A 127 5.25 -10.23 -10.32
N ALA A 128 5.94 -11.21 -10.92
CA ALA A 128 5.29 -12.40 -11.51
C ALA A 128 5.01 -13.52 -10.49
N SER A 129 5.57 -13.42 -9.27
CA SER A 129 5.39 -14.42 -8.23
C SER A 129 5.45 -13.78 -6.85
N VAL A 130 4.66 -14.30 -5.93
CA VAL A 130 4.66 -13.92 -4.52
C VAL A 130 4.95 -15.16 -3.70
N THR A 131 5.84 -15.06 -2.74
CA THR A 131 6.03 -16.13 -1.76
C THR A 131 4.82 -16.17 -0.84
N PRO A 132 4.11 -17.31 -0.72
CA PRO A 132 3.01 -17.47 0.23
C PRO A 132 3.42 -17.03 1.64
N VAL A 133 2.54 -16.29 2.32
CA VAL A 133 2.78 -15.88 3.71
C VAL A 133 2.22 -16.97 4.62
N GLU A 134 3.11 -17.66 5.36
CA GLU A 134 2.74 -18.84 6.16
C GLU A 134 1.81 -18.48 7.33
N GLU A 135 2.05 -17.35 7.99
CA GLU A 135 1.27 -16.92 9.15
C GLU A 135 0.73 -15.51 8.91
N VAL A 136 -0.60 -15.41 8.84
CA VAL A 136 -1.32 -14.15 8.61
C VAL A 136 -2.41 -13.99 9.67
N GLN A 137 -2.32 -12.91 10.44
CA GLN A 137 -3.43 -12.42 11.25
C GLN A 137 -4.38 -11.61 10.37
N THR A 138 -5.68 -11.75 10.60
CA THR A 138 -6.68 -11.02 9.81
C THR A 138 -7.27 -9.88 10.59
N TYR A 139 -7.67 -8.83 9.87
CA TYR A 139 -8.39 -7.70 10.43
C TYR A 139 -9.57 -7.32 9.53
N GLY A 140 -10.53 -6.61 10.11
CA GLY A 140 -11.75 -6.15 9.45
C GLY A 140 -11.96 -4.65 9.55
N ASP A 141 -13.12 -4.23 9.09
CA ASP A 141 -13.54 -2.82 9.12
C ASP A 141 -13.67 -2.29 10.55
N GLY A 142 -13.05 -1.15 10.81
CA GLY A 142 -13.08 -0.48 12.12
C GLY A 142 -12.07 -1.01 13.14
N ASP A 143 -11.38 -2.11 12.87
CA ASP A 143 -10.36 -2.64 13.78
C ASP A 143 -9.22 -1.63 13.95
N VAL A 144 -8.77 -1.47 15.20
CA VAL A 144 -7.54 -0.74 15.53
C VAL A 144 -6.47 -1.78 15.85
N LEU A 145 -5.47 -1.84 14.99
CA LEU A 145 -4.37 -2.80 15.13
C LEU A 145 -3.41 -2.35 16.23
N ASP A 146 -3.07 -3.26 17.13
CA ASP A 146 -2.08 -3.03 18.18
C ASP A 146 -0.65 -3.19 17.59
N VAL A 147 -0.26 -2.17 16.85
CA VAL A 147 1.03 -2.06 16.15
C VAL A 147 1.57 -0.63 16.32
N PRO A 148 2.88 -0.38 16.17
CA PRO A 148 3.42 0.97 16.12
C PRO A 148 2.61 1.88 15.20
N GLY A 149 2.07 2.98 15.74
CA GLY A 149 1.18 3.91 15.04
C GLY A 149 -0.32 3.61 15.18
N ALA A 150 -0.72 2.50 15.84
CA ALA A 150 -2.13 2.16 16.13
C ALA A 150 -3.03 2.36 14.89
N LEU A 151 -2.78 1.58 13.84
CA LEU A 151 -3.45 1.74 12.56
C LEU A 151 -4.92 1.30 12.62
N ARG A 152 -5.84 2.22 12.31
CA ARG A 152 -7.26 1.90 12.18
C ARG A 152 -7.61 1.50 10.76
N ALA A 153 -8.21 0.33 10.59
CA ALA A 153 -8.62 -0.20 9.32
C ALA A 153 -9.99 0.36 8.87
N MET A 154 -10.10 0.63 7.59
CA MET A 154 -11.34 1.07 6.94
C MET A 154 -11.54 0.23 5.68
N HIS A 155 -12.59 -0.59 5.62
CA HIS A 155 -12.90 -1.39 4.43
C HIS A 155 -13.27 -0.48 3.27
N THR A 156 -12.47 -0.49 2.21
CA THR A 156 -12.63 0.31 0.99
C THR A 156 -12.60 -0.61 -0.24
N PRO A 157 -13.61 -1.49 -0.37
CA PRO A 157 -13.64 -2.52 -1.42
C PRO A 157 -13.84 -1.93 -2.81
N GLY A 158 -13.43 -2.73 -3.81
CA GLY A 158 -13.62 -2.42 -5.22
C GLY A 158 -12.34 -2.57 -6.03
N HIS A 159 -11.17 -2.16 -5.50
CA HIS A 159 -9.89 -2.53 -6.10
C HIS A 159 -9.67 -4.05 -5.99
N THR A 160 -9.79 -4.58 -4.77
CA THR A 160 -10.09 -5.98 -4.49
C THR A 160 -11.33 -6.07 -3.60
N GLY A 161 -11.90 -7.26 -3.44
CA GLY A 161 -13.06 -7.46 -2.58
C GLY A 161 -12.78 -7.20 -1.10
N GLY A 162 -11.55 -7.45 -0.65
CA GLY A 162 -11.12 -7.28 0.75
C GLY A 162 -10.34 -6.00 1.04
N HIS A 163 -10.04 -5.18 0.05
CA HIS A 163 -9.19 -4.01 0.19
C HIS A 163 -9.56 -3.12 1.39
N CYS A 164 -8.56 -2.70 2.17
CA CYS A 164 -8.70 -1.75 3.26
C CYS A 164 -7.72 -0.58 3.12
N SER A 165 -8.20 0.62 3.43
CA SER A 165 -7.36 1.78 3.74
C SER A 165 -7.01 1.77 5.23
N LEU A 166 -5.91 2.43 5.62
CA LEU A 166 -5.42 2.45 7.00
C LEU A 166 -5.22 3.89 7.45
N VAL A 167 -5.55 4.18 8.71
CA VAL A 167 -5.40 5.52 9.29
C VAL A 167 -4.42 5.47 10.45
N ALA A 168 -3.34 6.24 10.36
CA ALA A 168 -2.46 6.55 11.48
C ALA A 168 -2.90 7.90 12.09
N GLU A 169 -3.87 7.87 13.01
CA GLU A 169 -4.47 9.09 13.56
C GLU A 169 -3.44 9.98 14.25
N GLY A 170 -2.51 9.38 15.01
CA GLY A 170 -1.45 10.11 15.70
C GLY A 170 -0.50 10.86 14.76
N ALA A 171 -0.32 10.39 13.53
CA ALA A 171 0.50 11.03 12.51
C ALA A 171 -0.33 11.90 11.53
N GLY A 172 -1.67 11.86 11.60
CA GLY A 172 -2.55 12.55 10.66
C GLY A 172 -2.43 12.07 9.22
N VAL A 173 -2.17 10.76 9.02
CA VAL A 173 -1.93 10.15 7.71
C VAL A 173 -3.00 9.12 7.39
N LEU A 174 -3.55 9.21 6.17
CA LEU A 174 -4.41 8.20 5.57
C LEU A 174 -3.64 7.44 4.49
N PHE A 175 -3.41 6.15 4.69
CA PHE A 175 -2.89 5.21 3.69
C PHE A 175 -4.05 4.63 2.90
N THR A 176 -4.20 5.01 1.64
CA THR A 176 -5.33 4.57 0.83
C THR A 176 -5.08 3.25 0.10
N GLY A 177 -3.86 2.71 0.14
CA GLY A 177 -3.49 1.62 -0.74
C GLY A 177 -3.87 1.96 -2.19
N ASP A 178 -4.69 1.11 -2.78
CA ASP A 178 -5.19 1.26 -4.15
C ASP A 178 -6.68 1.67 -4.23
N ALA A 179 -7.26 2.20 -3.13
CA ALA A 179 -8.55 2.90 -3.25
C ALA A 179 -8.41 4.17 -4.11
N MET A 180 -7.25 4.84 -4.00
CA MET A 180 -6.88 6.00 -4.82
C MET A 180 -5.44 5.90 -5.31
N ALA A 181 -5.13 6.62 -6.39
CA ALA A 181 -3.79 6.80 -6.93
C ALA A 181 -3.57 8.25 -7.37
N THR A 182 -2.31 8.68 -7.37
CA THR A 182 -1.87 9.92 -8.02
C THR A 182 -0.96 9.62 -9.21
N MET A 183 -1.06 8.41 -9.77
CA MET A 183 -0.44 8.05 -11.04
C MET A 183 -1.33 7.06 -11.78
N ASN A 184 -1.62 7.39 -13.03
CA ASN A 184 -2.29 6.48 -13.97
C ASN A 184 -1.26 5.79 -14.85
N PHE A 185 -1.23 4.46 -14.81
CA PHE A 185 -0.27 3.68 -15.61
C PHE A 185 -0.50 3.76 -17.11
N VAL A 186 -1.73 4.06 -17.53
CA VAL A 186 -2.13 4.12 -18.93
C VAL A 186 -1.92 5.51 -19.52
N THR A 187 -2.48 6.54 -18.85
CA THR A 187 -2.46 7.93 -19.35
C THR A 187 -1.26 8.72 -18.86
N GLY A 188 -0.71 8.37 -17.71
CA GLY A 188 0.35 9.12 -17.04
C GLY A 188 -0.15 10.32 -16.25
N ASP A 189 -1.44 10.48 -16.08
CA ASP A 189 -2.00 11.53 -15.23
C ASP A 189 -1.53 11.35 -13.78
N THR A 190 -1.17 12.46 -13.13
CA THR A 190 -0.61 12.50 -11.77
C THR A 190 -1.53 13.16 -10.75
N ARG A 191 -2.77 13.43 -11.11
CA ARG A 191 -3.79 13.98 -10.21
C ARG A 191 -4.51 12.85 -9.45
N PRO A 192 -5.10 13.12 -8.27
CA PRO A 192 -5.91 12.15 -7.56
C PRO A 192 -7.01 11.55 -8.45
N GLN A 193 -7.10 10.23 -8.45
CA GLN A 193 -8.03 9.42 -9.26
C GLN A 193 -8.24 8.05 -8.60
N LEU A 194 -9.23 7.28 -9.02
CA LEU A 194 -9.28 5.86 -8.68
C LEU A 194 -8.02 5.15 -9.17
N ALA A 195 -7.61 4.07 -8.51
CA ALA A 195 -6.59 3.20 -9.06
C ALA A 195 -6.90 2.83 -10.51
N THR A 196 -5.84 2.66 -11.32
CA THR A 196 -5.99 2.48 -12.78
C THR A 196 -6.80 1.25 -13.14
N PHE A 197 -6.76 0.21 -12.30
CA PHE A 197 -7.44 -1.07 -12.49
C PHE A 197 -8.17 -1.46 -11.21
N ASN A 198 -9.42 -1.89 -11.32
CA ASN A 198 -10.25 -2.31 -10.19
C ASN A 198 -11.04 -3.56 -10.59
N GLU A 199 -11.30 -4.45 -9.63
CA GLU A 199 -12.20 -5.59 -9.82
C GLU A 199 -13.65 -5.08 -10.05
N ASP A 200 -14.04 -4.04 -9.29
CA ASP A 200 -15.33 -3.36 -9.37
C ASP A 200 -15.11 -1.85 -9.20
N ALA A 201 -15.08 -1.12 -10.31
CA ALA A 201 -14.80 0.32 -10.31
C ALA A 201 -15.92 1.16 -9.69
N ASP A 202 -17.18 0.72 -9.79
CA ASP A 202 -18.30 1.44 -9.19
C ASP A 202 -18.25 1.31 -7.66
N ARG A 203 -18.02 0.09 -7.17
CA ARG A 203 -17.82 -0.16 -5.75
C ARG A 203 -16.60 0.58 -5.18
N ALA A 204 -15.49 0.63 -5.93
CA ALA A 204 -14.31 1.41 -5.56
C ALA A 204 -14.63 2.90 -5.43
N ARG A 205 -15.44 3.46 -6.35
CA ARG A 205 -15.87 4.85 -6.30
C ARG A 205 -16.79 5.13 -5.10
N ASP A 206 -17.74 4.24 -4.84
CA ASP A 206 -18.69 4.37 -3.72
C ASP A 206 -17.96 4.30 -2.37
N SER A 207 -16.98 3.43 -2.25
CA SER A 207 -16.20 3.24 -1.02
C SER A 207 -15.40 4.47 -0.61
N LEU A 208 -15.07 5.38 -1.54
CA LEU A 208 -14.35 6.62 -1.23
C LEU A 208 -15.10 7.55 -0.27
N SER A 209 -16.45 7.46 -0.24
CA SER A 209 -17.25 8.26 0.71
C SER A 209 -16.85 8.01 2.17
N ARG A 210 -16.37 6.82 2.46
CA ARG A 210 -15.93 6.43 3.80
C ARG A 210 -14.66 7.16 4.26
N LEU A 211 -13.89 7.70 3.32
CA LEU A 211 -12.62 8.36 3.60
C LEU A 211 -12.77 9.87 3.84
N GLU A 212 -13.90 10.47 3.43
CA GLU A 212 -14.07 11.94 3.43
C GLU A 212 -13.93 12.56 4.82
N ASP A 213 -14.48 11.90 5.85
CA ASP A 213 -14.49 12.41 7.23
C ASP A 213 -13.26 11.97 8.06
N VAL A 214 -12.26 11.33 7.43
CA VAL A 214 -11.03 10.92 8.14
C VAL A 214 -10.22 12.16 8.52
N PRO A 215 -9.86 12.32 9.80
CA PRO A 215 -9.09 13.46 10.27
C PRO A 215 -7.59 13.31 9.93
N ALA A 216 -7.25 13.42 8.65
CA ALA A 216 -5.87 13.38 8.15
C ALA A 216 -5.56 14.64 7.33
N SER A 217 -4.29 15.04 7.31
CA SER A 217 -3.77 16.15 6.51
C SER A 217 -2.88 15.69 5.36
N LEU A 218 -2.58 14.39 5.33
CA LEU A 218 -1.79 13.75 4.29
C LEU A 218 -2.47 12.47 3.83
N VAL A 219 -2.68 12.35 2.53
CA VAL A 219 -3.21 11.14 1.89
C VAL A 219 -2.08 10.47 1.12
N VAL A 220 -1.69 9.27 1.53
CA VAL A 220 -0.62 8.51 0.88
C VAL A 220 -1.20 7.36 0.07
N VAL A 221 -0.65 7.19 -1.11
CA VAL A 221 -1.11 6.24 -2.13
C VAL A 221 0.01 5.28 -2.50
N ALA A 222 -0.30 4.06 -2.89
CA ALA A 222 0.73 3.14 -3.37
C ALA A 222 1.27 3.57 -4.74
N HIS A 223 0.45 4.16 -5.60
CA HIS A 223 0.84 4.52 -6.96
C HIS A 223 0.87 6.03 -7.17
N GLY A 224 2.08 6.59 -7.16
CA GLY A 224 2.34 8.02 -7.35
C GLY A 224 2.96 8.72 -6.12
N ARG A 225 2.70 10.01 -5.99
CA ARG A 225 3.18 10.83 -4.86
C ARG A 225 2.06 11.02 -3.85
N PRO A 226 2.38 11.16 -2.57
CA PRO A 226 1.42 11.60 -1.57
C PRO A 226 0.67 12.85 -2.01
N PHE A 227 -0.57 12.98 -1.55
CA PHE A 227 -1.40 14.16 -1.75
C PHE A 227 -1.43 14.95 -0.43
N GLU A 228 -0.85 16.14 -0.43
CA GLU A 228 -0.93 17.08 0.69
C GLU A 228 -2.31 17.73 0.68
N GLY A 229 -3.09 17.49 1.72
CA GLY A 229 -4.46 17.96 1.86
C GLY A 229 -5.36 16.95 2.57
N SER A 230 -6.60 17.35 2.81
CA SER A 230 -7.56 16.48 3.48
C SER A 230 -8.05 15.34 2.59
N PRO A 231 -8.47 14.21 3.17
CA PRO A 231 -9.13 13.14 2.43
C PRO A 231 -10.36 13.62 1.66
N ALA A 232 -11.18 14.52 2.22
CA ALA A 232 -12.32 15.12 1.54
C ALA A 232 -11.92 15.82 0.23
N GLU A 233 -10.82 16.60 0.25
CA GLU A 233 -10.29 17.25 -0.96
C GLU A 233 -9.80 16.24 -1.99
N ALA A 234 -9.09 15.19 -1.54
CA ALA A 234 -8.62 14.13 -2.43
C ALA A 234 -9.79 13.42 -3.11
N VAL A 235 -10.81 13.02 -2.33
CA VAL A 235 -12.03 12.36 -2.83
C VAL A 235 -12.80 13.27 -3.79
N ALA A 236 -12.97 14.56 -3.45
CA ALA A 236 -13.62 15.53 -4.34
C ALA A 236 -12.92 15.61 -5.70
N ARG A 237 -11.55 15.60 -5.71
CA ARG A 237 -10.77 15.60 -6.95
C ARG A 237 -10.94 14.31 -7.75
N VAL A 238 -11.06 13.16 -7.09
CA VAL A 238 -11.37 11.89 -7.77
C VAL A 238 -12.74 11.94 -8.43
N ARG A 239 -13.78 12.37 -7.69
CA ARG A 239 -15.16 12.46 -8.20
C ARG A 239 -15.33 13.45 -9.35
N ALA A 240 -14.62 14.56 -9.33
CA ALA A 240 -14.67 15.56 -10.41
C ALA A 240 -14.16 15.03 -11.78
N ARG A 241 -13.65 13.82 -11.81
CA ARG A 241 -13.10 13.18 -13.03
C ARG A 241 -14.03 12.14 -13.66
N GLY A 242 -15.18 11.90 -13.05
CA GLY A 242 -16.25 11.04 -13.58
C GLY A 242 -16.09 9.61 -13.16
#